data_9a28588f3518128b60b71966d6ddcf4b
#
_entry.id   9a28588f3518128b60b71966d6ddcf4b
#
_cell.length_a   1.000
_cell.length_b   1.000
_cell.length_c   1.000
_cell.angle_alpha   90.00
_cell.angle_beta   90.00
_cell.angle_gamma   90.00
#
_symmetry.space_group_name_H-M   'P 1'
#
loop_
_entity.id
_entity.type
_entity.pdbx_description
1 polymer ?
#
loop_
_entity_poly.entity_id
_entity_poly.type
_entity_poly.pdbx_seq_one_letter_code
_entity_poly.pdbx_strand_id
1 'polypeptide(L)'
;ITTDELLAKASEKREELTIDDVRHFREFRERFMALCQRAYDNDVRILVDAEDYCFQDAIDALTDEAMRKFNKKRAIVFATLQMYRHDRMPYLRRIYDDAVAKGYIAGVKFVRGAYMEAERARAAALDYPDPICKDKQATDENYDAAVRFTMDHLDRFEMFMGTHNEESNYKLAKLMDEKGIARDDSRVFFAQLLGMSDNIS
;
A
#
# COMPACT_ATOMS: atom_id res chain seq x y z
N ILE A 1 -5.24 11.16 8.95
CA ILE A 1 -6.38 10.68 9.76
C ILE A 1 -5.82 10.20 11.09
N THR A 2 -6.34 10.71 12.19
CA THR A 2 -5.99 10.23 13.53
C THR A 2 -6.79 8.98 13.87
N THR A 3 -6.37 8.25 14.93
CA THR A 3 -7.14 7.10 15.43
C THR A 3 -8.58 7.50 15.76
N ASP A 4 -8.77 8.69 16.33
CA ASP A 4 -10.09 9.20 16.71
C ASP A 4 -10.94 9.58 15.50
N GLU A 5 -10.33 10.13 14.43
CA GLU A 5 -11.01 10.39 13.15
C GLU A 5 -11.42 9.11 12.42
N LEU A 6 -10.62 8.03 12.53
CA LEU A 6 -10.97 6.71 11.99
C LEU A 6 -12.15 6.08 12.74
N LEU A 7 -12.12 6.15 14.07
CA LEU A 7 -13.20 5.68 14.91
C LEU A 7 -14.49 6.47 14.67
N ALA A 8 -14.38 7.80 14.47
CA ALA A 8 -15.51 8.65 14.09
C ALA A 8 -16.08 8.24 12.72
N LYS A 9 -15.22 8.00 11.71
CA LYS A 9 -15.66 7.53 10.38
C LYS A 9 -16.27 6.13 10.40
N ALA A 10 -15.79 5.23 11.24
CA ALA A 10 -16.37 3.91 11.40
C ALA A 10 -17.77 3.98 12.04
N SER A 11 -17.99 4.91 12.99
CA SER A 11 -19.29 5.13 13.62
C SER A 11 -20.33 5.75 12.67
N GLU A 12 -19.90 6.55 11.67
CA GLU A 12 -20.77 7.07 10.63
C GLU A 12 -21.30 5.97 9.68
N LYS A 13 -20.64 4.82 9.64
CA LYS A 13 -20.95 3.70 8.70
C LYS A 13 -21.79 2.57 9.30
N ARG A 14 -22.69 2.82 10.27
CA ARG A 14 -23.81 1.93 10.69
C ARG A 14 -23.64 0.99 11.88
N GLU A 15 -22.50 0.90 12.54
CA GLU A 15 -22.39 0.18 13.80
C GLU A 15 -21.80 1.10 14.86
N GLU A 16 -22.51 1.29 15.98
CA GLU A 16 -21.94 1.98 17.13
C GLU A 16 -20.76 1.14 17.65
N LEU A 17 -19.55 1.69 17.56
CA LEU A 17 -18.37 1.06 18.13
C LEU A 17 -18.55 0.97 19.65
N THR A 18 -18.39 -0.22 20.17
CA THR A 18 -18.40 -0.44 21.61
C THR A 18 -17.11 0.10 22.25
N ILE A 19 -17.15 0.33 23.56
CA ILE A 19 -15.94 0.70 24.32
C ILE A 19 -14.84 -0.37 24.17
N ASP A 20 -15.23 -1.63 24.03
CA ASP A 20 -14.30 -2.75 23.83
C ASP A 20 -13.66 -2.71 22.43
N ASP A 21 -14.39 -2.35 21.38
CA ASP A 21 -13.83 -2.19 20.03
C ASP A 21 -12.77 -1.09 20.02
N VAL A 22 -13.06 0.05 20.65
CA VAL A 22 -12.11 1.16 20.77
C VAL A 22 -10.85 0.74 21.53
N ARG A 23 -11.03 -0.02 22.63
CA ARG A 23 -9.91 -0.54 23.41
C ARG A 23 -9.05 -1.51 22.58
N HIS A 24 -9.65 -2.50 21.93
CA HIS A 24 -8.95 -3.48 21.10
C HIS A 24 -8.19 -2.82 19.94
N PHE A 25 -8.78 -1.80 19.30
CA PHE A 25 -8.10 -1.07 18.25
C PHE A 25 -6.87 -0.30 18.77
N ARG A 26 -6.99 0.34 19.96
CA ARG A 26 -5.84 1.02 20.59
C ARG A 26 -4.72 0.05 20.94
N GLU A 27 -5.04 -1.09 21.55
CA GLU A 27 -4.07 -2.14 21.86
C GLU A 27 -3.40 -2.69 20.58
N PHE A 28 -4.17 -2.88 19.51
CA PHE A 28 -3.63 -3.31 18.22
C PHE A 28 -2.66 -2.26 17.67
N ARG A 29 -3.06 -0.97 17.65
CA ARG A 29 -2.21 0.14 17.21
C ARG A 29 -0.91 0.21 18.03
N GLU A 30 -0.97 0.07 19.34
CA GLU A 30 0.23 0.09 20.20
C GLU A 30 1.20 -1.05 19.83
N ARG A 31 0.69 -2.28 19.66
CA ARG A 31 1.50 -3.43 19.21
C ARG A 31 2.11 -3.20 17.83
N PHE A 32 1.31 -2.69 16.87
CA PHE A 32 1.78 -2.38 15.54
C PHE A 32 2.89 -1.34 15.55
N MET A 33 2.71 -0.24 16.28
CA MET A 33 3.71 0.83 16.41
C MET A 33 4.99 0.34 17.13
N ALA A 34 4.88 -0.57 18.09
CA ALA A 34 6.03 -1.19 18.75
C ALA A 34 6.82 -2.08 17.79
N LEU A 35 6.16 -2.84 16.91
CA LEU A 35 6.81 -3.61 15.84
C LEU A 35 7.54 -2.69 14.86
N CYS A 36 6.90 -1.60 14.42
CA CYS A 36 7.52 -0.61 13.53
C CYS A 36 8.74 0.07 14.19
N GLN A 37 8.65 0.37 15.49
CA GLN A 37 9.79 0.91 16.23
C GLN A 37 10.96 -0.08 16.27
N ARG A 38 10.69 -1.36 16.53
CA ARG A 38 11.72 -2.39 16.54
C ARG A 38 12.34 -2.60 15.16
N ALA A 39 11.54 -2.54 14.10
CA ALA A 39 12.03 -2.59 12.71
C ALA A 39 12.95 -1.39 12.41
N TYR A 40 12.55 -0.19 12.82
CA TYR A 40 13.34 1.03 12.69
C TYR A 40 14.67 0.93 13.44
N ASP A 41 14.66 0.50 14.71
CA ASP A 41 15.86 0.40 15.57
C ASP A 41 16.88 -0.62 15.02
N ASN A 42 16.43 -1.62 14.27
CA ASN A 42 17.29 -2.65 13.67
C ASN A 42 17.51 -2.46 12.17
N ASP A 43 17.06 -1.35 11.58
CA ASP A 43 17.18 -1.04 10.16
C ASP A 43 16.61 -2.12 9.24
N VAL A 44 15.49 -2.73 9.64
CA VAL A 44 14.77 -3.79 8.90
C VAL A 44 13.49 -3.22 8.29
N ARG A 45 13.26 -3.49 7.01
CA ARG A 45 12.02 -3.10 6.33
C ARG A 45 10.85 -3.98 6.80
N ILE A 46 9.69 -3.36 7.01
CA ILE A 46 8.44 -4.03 7.32
C ILE A 46 7.40 -3.67 6.25
N LEU A 47 6.80 -4.68 5.64
CA LEU A 47 5.77 -4.51 4.62
C LEU A 47 4.41 -4.86 5.23
N VAL A 48 3.51 -3.89 5.25
CA VAL A 48 2.15 -4.06 5.78
C VAL A 48 1.26 -4.51 4.63
N ASP A 49 0.75 -5.74 4.71
CA ASP A 49 -0.10 -6.28 3.67
C ASP A 49 -1.48 -5.60 3.66
N ALA A 50 -2.04 -5.47 2.46
CA ALA A 50 -3.40 -5.01 2.27
C ALA A 50 -4.36 -6.19 2.39
N GLU A 51 -5.55 -5.91 2.90
CA GLU A 51 -6.59 -6.87 3.20
C GLU A 51 -7.91 -6.48 2.53
N ASP A 52 -9.02 -7.07 2.99
CA ASP A 52 -10.36 -6.76 2.51
C ASP A 52 -10.69 -5.27 2.56
N TYR A 53 -11.47 -4.80 1.60
CA TYR A 53 -11.89 -3.41 1.48
C TYR A 53 -12.41 -2.79 2.79
N CYS A 54 -13.19 -3.55 3.56
CA CYS A 54 -13.79 -3.06 4.79
C CYS A 54 -12.78 -2.75 5.92
N PHE A 55 -11.57 -3.36 5.89
CA PHE A 55 -10.51 -3.11 6.88
C PHE A 55 -9.43 -2.16 6.35
N GLN A 56 -9.40 -1.94 5.04
CA GLN A 56 -8.27 -1.28 4.40
C GLN A 56 -8.08 0.17 4.86
N ASP A 57 -9.15 0.92 5.12
CA ASP A 57 -9.03 2.31 5.58
C ASP A 57 -8.30 2.40 6.94
N ALA A 58 -8.54 1.43 7.84
CA ALA A 58 -7.87 1.36 9.13
C ALA A 58 -6.39 0.96 8.97
N ILE A 59 -6.10 0.00 8.08
CA ILE A 59 -4.73 -0.42 7.77
C ILE A 59 -3.96 0.73 7.14
N ASP A 60 -4.53 1.43 6.16
CA ASP A 60 -3.94 2.59 5.49
C ASP A 60 -3.58 3.69 6.51
N ALA A 61 -4.49 4.00 7.42
CA ALA A 61 -4.26 5.06 8.38
C ALA A 61 -3.16 4.73 9.41
N LEU A 62 -3.11 3.49 9.89
CA LEU A 62 -2.05 3.03 10.79
C LEU A 62 -0.69 3.02 10.07
N THR A 63 -0.68 2.58 8.81
CA THR A 63 0.54 2.55 8.00
C THR A 63 1.03 3.95 7.68
N ASP A 64 0.13 4.87 7.32
CA ASP A 64 0.44 6.29 7.11
C ASP A 64 1.05 6.93 8.37
N GLU A 65 0.50 6.65 9.55
CA GLU A 65 1.04 7.12 10.83
C GLU A 65 2.47 6.59 11.06
N ALA A 66 2.67 5.30 10.83
CA ALA A 66 3.97 4.67 11.00
C ALA A 66 5.00 5.21 10.00
N MET A 67 4.64 5.39 8.72
CA MET A 67 5.53 5.99 7.72
C MET A 67 5.96 7.41 8.12
N ARG A 68 5.01 8.26 8.55
CA ARG A 68 5.33 9.62 9.03
C ARG A 68 6.32 9.62 10.17
N LYS A 69 6.25 8.64 11.06
CA LYS A 69 7.11 8.55 12.23
C LYS A 69 8.50 7.97 11.90
N PHE A 70 8.54 6.89 11.15
CA PHE A 70 9.74 6.06 11.02
C PHE A 70 10.51 6.25 9.71
N ASN A 71 9.86 6.69 8.61
CA ASN A 71 10.48 6.78 7.30
C ASN A 71 11.19 8.14 7.06
N LYS A 72 12.03 8.59 7.99
CA LYS A 72 12.64 9.94 7.89
C LYS A 72 13.82 10.02 6.93
N LYS A 73 14.63 8.98 6.83
CA LYS A 73 15.83 8.95 5.97
C LYS A 73 15.67 7.99 4.80
N ARG A 74 14.96 6.91 5.02
CA ARG A 74 14.60 5.87 4.05
C ARG A 74 13.27 5.23 4.48
N ALA A 75 12.67 4.45 3.59
CA ALA A 75 11.48 3.71 3.95
C ALA A 75 11.82 2.49 4.80
N ILE A 76 11.25 2.43 6.00
CA ILE A 76 11.24 1.27 6.90
C ILE A 76 9.88 0.59 6.84
N VAL A 77 8.81 1.37 6.84
CA VAL A 77 7.43 0.88 6.79
C VAL A 77 6.88 1.10 5.38
N PHE A 78 6.29 0.06 4.81
CA PHE A 78 5.73 0.06 3.46
C PHE A 78 4.24 -0.28 3.50
N ALA A 79 3.44 0.53 2.82
CA ALA A 79 2.02 0.26 2.57
C ALA A 79 1.87 -0.64 1.34
N THR A 80 0.99 -1.63 1.38
CA THR A 80 0.62 -2.42 0.19
C THR A 80 -0.60 -1.83 -0.48
N LEU A 81 -0.50 -1.55 -1.78
CA LEU A 81 -1.57 -1.03 -2.62
C LEU A 81 -2.05 -2.12 -3.59
N GLN A 82 -3.31 -2.50 -3.46
CA GLN A 82 -3.98 -3.47 -4.33
C GLN A 82 -4.53 -2.74 -5.57
N MET A 83 -3.78 -2.75 -6.65
CA MET A 83 -4.05 -1.92 -7.84
C MET A 83 -5.24 -2.39 -8.69
N TYR A 84 -5.90 -3.50 -8.33
CA TYR A 84 -7.20 -3.87 -8.90
C TYR A 84 -8.34 -2.98 -8.37
N ARG A 85 -8.10 -2.12 -7.37
CA ARG A 85 -9.05 -1.13 -6.86
C ARG A 85 -8.82 0.23 -7.52
N HIS A 86 -9.89 0.84 -8.00
CA HIS A 86 -9.80 2.14 -8.69
C HIS A 86 -9.48 3.33 -7.76
N ASP A 87 -9.61 3.17 -6.44
CA ASP A 87 -9.31 4.23 -5.45
C ASP A 87 -7.83 4.27 -5.04
N ARG A 88 -6.99 3.32 -5.49
CA ARG A 88 -5.58 3.24 -5.05
C ARG A 88 -4.67 4.29 -5.69
N MET A 89 -4.93 4.73 -6.93
CA MET A 89 -4.18 5.85 -7.52
C MET A 89 -4.43 7.19 -6.79
N PRO A 90 -5.67 7.59 -6.49
CA PRO A 90 -5.92 8.72 -5.59
C PRO A 90 -5.21 8.61 -4.23
N TYR A 91 -5.22 7.42 -3.62
CA TYR A 91 -4.52 7.17 -2.36
C TYR A 91 -3.00 7.34 -2.50
N LEU A 92 -2.38 6.78 -3.56
CA LEU A 92 -0.94 6.92 -3.83
C LEU A 92 -0.52 8.40 -3.98
N ARG A 93 -1.32 9.21 -4.68
CA ARG A 93 -1.08 10.65 -4.81
C ARG A 93 -1.17 11.36 -3.46
N ARG A 94 -2.16 11.02 -2.63
CA ARG A 94 -2.29 11.54 -1.27
C ARG A 94 -1.09 11.19 -0.39
N ILE A 95 -0.56 9.96 -0.49
CA ILE A 95 0.68 9.56 0.20
C ILE A 95 1.84 10.45 -0.24
N TYR A 96 1.99 10.69 -1.53
CA TYR A 96 3.04 11.56 -2.08
C TYR A 96 2.95 12.97 -1.52
N ASP A 97 1.79 13.59 -1.61
CA ASP A 97 1.57 14.96 -1.12
C ASP A 97 1.85 15.07 0.38
N ASP A 98 1.44 14.08 1.16
CA ASP A 98 1.72 14.00 2.59
C ASP A 98 3.22 13.81 2.88
N ALA A 99 3.91 12.97 2.10
CA ALA A 99 5.36 12.75 2.22
C ALA A 99 6.16 14.01 1.91
N VAL A 100 5.76 14.76 0.89
CA VAL A 100 6.35 16.07 0.56
C VAL A 100 6.11 17.07 1.69
N ALA A 101 4.86 17.21 2.13
CA ALA A 101 4.47 18.19 3.14
C ALA A 101 5.10 17.93 4.52
N LYS A 102 5.29 16.65 4.90
CA LYS A 102 5.78 16.25 6.24
C LYS A 102 7.23 15.76 6.26
N GLY A 103 7.90 15.74 5.11
CA GLY A 103 9.32 15.42 5.01
C GLY A 103 9.64 13.98 5.43
N TYR A 104 9.04 12.99 4.76
CA TYR A 104 9.39 11.59 4.93
C TYR A 104 9.49 10.87 3.58
N ILE A 105 10.01 9.65 3.57
CA ILE A 105 10.08 8.78 2.40
C ILE A 105 8.90 7.79 2.45
N ALA A 106 8.03 7.83 1.47
CA ALA A 106 6.91 6.90 1.39
C ALA A 106 7.39 5.53 0.91
N GLY A 107 7.11 4.48 1.69
CA GLY A 107 7.33 3.10 1.29
C GLY A 107 6.06 2.50 0.70
N VAL A 108 6.11 1.98 -0.52
CA VAL A 108 4.95 1.36 -1.17
C VAL A 108 5.27 -0.01 -1.73
N LYS A 109 4.32 -0.94 -1.62
CA LYS A 109 4.35 -2.23 -2.31
C LYS A 109 3.13 -2.31 -3.23
N PHE A 110 3.36 -2.56 -4.50
CA PHE A 110 2.27 -2.75 -5.46
C PHE A 110 1.97 -4.22 -5.66
N VAL A 111 0.70 -4.57 -5.55
CA VAL A 111 0.14 -5.87 -5.92
C VAL A 111 -1.13 -5.65 -6.74
N ARG A 112 -1.60 -6.67 -7.48
CA ARG A 112 -2.90 -6.55 -8.15
C ARG A 112 -4.04 -6.68 -7.17
N GLY A 113 -4.06 -7.71 -6.35
CA GLY A 113 -5.04 -8.00 -5.30
C GLY A 113 -5.52 -9.45 -5.35
N ALA A 114 -6.11 -9.93 -4.25
CA ALA A 114 -6.46 -11.33 -4.07
C ALA A 114 -7.96 -11.59 -3.80
N TYR A 115 -8.77 -10.55 -3.55
CA TYR A 115 -10.14 -10.70 -3.03
C TYR A 115 -11.23 -10.25 -4.01
N MET A 116 -10.93 -10.16 -5.31
CA MET A 116 -11.80 -9.54 -6.32
C MET A 116 -13.25 -10.03 -6.29
N GLU A 117 -13.47 -11.34 -6.28
CA GLU A 117 -14.82 -11.92 -6.31
C GLU A 117 -15.57 -11.66 -5.00
N ALA A 118 -14.89 -11.81 -3.86
CA ALA A 118 -15.47 -11.55 -2.55
C ALA A 118 -15.84 -10.07 -2.38
N GLU A 119 -15.00 -9.15 -2.86
CA GLU A 119 -15.26 -7.71 -2.82
C GLU A 119 -16.46 -7.31 -3.68
N ARG A 120 -16.56 -7.83 -4.90
CA ARG A 120 -17.71 -7.60 -5.77
C ARG A 120 -18.99 -8.14 -5.18
N ALA A 121 -18.96 -9.37 -4.65
CA ALA A 121 -20.13 -9.97 -4.00
C ALA A 121 -20.57 -9.16 -2.78
N ARG A 122 -19.62 -8.69 -1.97
CA ARG A 122 -19.89 -7.84 -0.81
C ARG A 122 -20.48 -6.49 -1.22
N ALA A 123 -19.92 -5.84 -2.24
CA ALA A 123 -20.44 -4.57 -2.76
C ALA A 123 -21.90 -4.70 -3.21
N ALA A 124 -22.20 -5.77 -3.97
CA ALA A 124 -23.56 -6.06 -4.42
C ALA A 124 -24.52 -6.37 -3.26
N ALA A 125 -24.07 -7.13 -2.25
CA ALA A 125 -24.90 -7.52 -1.11
C ALA A 125 -25.23 -6.34 -0.16
N LEU A 126 -24.32 -5.36 -0.05
CA LEU A 126 -24.44 -4.21 0.84
C LEU A 126 -24.80 -2.90 0.11
N ASP A 127 -25.06 -2.97 -1.19
CA ASP A 127 -25.50 -1.87 -2.06
C ASP A 127 -24.54 -0.65 -1.99
N TYR A 128 -23.23 -0.90 -2.16
CA TYR A 128 -22.24 0.15 -2.36
C TYR A 128 -21.49 -0.01 -3.69
N PRO A 129 -20.86 1.06 -4.22
CA PRO A 129 -20.14 0.97 -5.48
C PRO A 129 -19.01 -0.07 -5.45
N ASP A 130 -18.94 -0.93 -6.49
CA ASP A 130 -17.88 -1.91 -6.65
C ASP A 130 -16.50 -1.22 -6.64
N PRO A 131 -15.61 -1.52 -5.67
CA PRO A 131 -14.30 -0.88 -5.58
C PRO A 131 -13.29 -1.40 -6.62
N ILE A 132 -13.63 -2.48 -7.33
CA ILE A 132 -12.73 -3.18 -8.24
C ILE A 132 -12.78 -2.55 -9.63
N CYS A 133 -11.64 -2.47 -10.31
CA CYS A 133 -11.56 -2.08 -11.71
C CYS A 133 -12.45 -2.97 -12.59
N LYS A 134 -13.02 -2.39 -13.65
CA LYS A 134 -14.01 -3.05 -14.50
C LYS A 134 -13.55 -4.39 -15.09
N ASP A 135 -12.25 -4.50 -15.40
CA ASP A 135 -11.64 -5.67 -16.03
C ASP A 135 -10.14 -5.78 -15.73
N LYS A 136 -9.51 -6.85 -16.25
CA LYS A 136 -8.07 -7.09 -16.10
C LYS A 136 -7.24 -5.98 -16.74
N GLN A 137 -7.63 -5.49 -17.91
CA GLN A 137 -6.90 -4.44 -18.60
C GLN A 137 -6.86 -3.15 -17.77
N ALA A 138 -8.00 -2.73 -17.22
CA ALA A 138 -8.06 -1.55 -16.33
C ALA A 138 -7.21 -1.74 -15.06
N THR A 139 -7.13 -2.97 -14.53
CA THR A 139 -6.23 -3.30 -13.42
C THR A 139 -4.76 -3.16 -13.82
N ASP A 140 -4.37 -3.68 -14.99
CA ASP A 140 -3.01 -3.60 -15.50
C ASP A 140 -2.61 -2.14 -15.78
N GLU A 141 -3.50 -1.35 -16.39
CA GLU A 141 -3.30 0.08 -16.62
C GLU A 141 -3.11 0.86 -15.32
N ASN A 142 -3.94 0.59 -14.31
CA ASN A 142 -3.84 1.21 -12.98
C ASN A 142 -2.54 0.83 -12.27
N TYR A 143 -2.12 -0.44 -12.36
CA TYR A 143 -0.85 -0.93 -11.83
C TYR A 143 0.35 -0.23 -12.50
N ASP A 144 0.39 -0.22 -13.82
CA ASP A 144 1.48 0.38 -14.59
C ASP A 144 1.55 1.90 -14.37
N ALA A 145 0.39 2.57 -14.22
CA ALA A 145 0.33 3.99 -13.90
C ALA A 145 0.91 4.29 -12.51
N ALA A 146 0.63 3.44 -11.51
CA ALA A 146 1.18 3.59 -10.16
C ALA A 146 2.70 3.40 -10.12
N VAL A 147 3.20 2.37 -10.81
CA VAL A 147 4.65 2.13 -10.97
C VAL A 147 5.32 3.33 -11.61
N ARG A 148 4.79 3.83 -12.73
CA ARG A 148 5.34 4.99 -13.45
C ARG A 148 5.33 6.24 -12.56
N PHE A 149 4.21 6.53 -11.90
CA PHE A 149 4.10 7.67 -10.98
C PHE A 149 5.16 7.61 -9.88
N THR A 150 5.37 6.44 -9.28
CA THR A 150 6.37 6.25 -8.23
C THR A 150 7.79 6.42 -8.76
N MET A 151 8.08 5.89 -9.95
CA MET A 151 9.37 6.05 -10.62
C MET A 151 9.68 7.51 -11.02
N ASP A 152 8.65 8.31 -11.25
CA ASP A 152 8.80 9.76 -11.51
C ASP A 152 9.10 10.56 -10.23
N HIS A 153 8.88 9.96 -9.05
CA HIS A 153 8.99 10.63 -7.75
C HIS A 153 9.87 9.85 -6.75
N LEU A 154 10.92 9.18 -7.24
CA LEU A 154 11.85 8.39 -6.38
C LEU A 154 12.65 9.24 -5.36
N ASP A 155 12.56 10.56 -5.42
CA ASP A 155 13.04 11.44 -4.36
C ASP A 155 12.19 11.36 -3.08
N ARG A 156 10.97 10.82 -3.18
CA ARG A 156 10.00 10.68 -2.09
C ARG A 156 9.47 9.26 -1.91
N PHE A 157 9.87 8.33 -2.77
CA PHE A 157 9.39 6.94 -2.70
C PHE A 157 10.54 5.92 -2.65
N GLU A 158 10.29 4.84 -1.93
CA GLU A 158 10.89 3.52 -2.15
C GLU A 158 9.77 2.52 -2.44
N MET A 159 9.99 1.59 -3.38
CA MET A 159 8.92 0.70 -3.85
C MET A 159 9.31 -0.77 -3.95
N PHE A 160 8.36 -1.63 -3.63
CA PHE A 160 8.36 -3.05 -3.99
C PHE A 160 7.34 -3.30 -5.09
N MET A 161 7.80 -3.84 -6.20
CA MET A 161 6.94 -4.30 -7.29
C MET A 161 6.61 -5.77 -7.08
N GLY A 162 5.46 -6.06 -6.45
CA GLY A 162 4.98 -7.42 -6.15
C GLY A 162 4.13 -7.97 -7.30
N THR A 163 4.73 -8.73 -8.22
CA THR A 163 4.01 -9.29 -9.36
C THR A 163 4.70 -10.50 -9.98
N HIS A 164 3.89 -11.42 -10.53
CA HIS A 164 4.30 -12.55 -11.37
C HIS A 164 4.14 -12.25 -12.88
N ASN A 165 3.74 -11.02 -13.24
CA ASN A 165 3.51 -10.63 -14.62
C ASN A 165 4.82 -10.22 -15.28
N GLU A 166 5.28 -11.00 -16.27
CA GLU A 166 6.54 -10.75 -16.99
C GLU A 166 6.55 -9.39 -17.68
N GLU A 167 5.44 -9.00 -18.31
CA GLU A 167 5.33 -7.74 -19.03
C GLU A 167 5.52 -6.54 -18.08
N SER A 168 4.91 -6.57 -16.90
CA SER A 168 5.09 -5.51 -15.90
C SER A 168 6.51 -5.44 -15.37
N ASN A 169 7.17 -6.60 -15.12
CA ASN A 169 8.57 -6.65 -14.73
C ASN A 169 9.47 -6.06 -15.82
N TYR A 170 9.24 -6.44 -17.07
CA TYR A 170 9.98 -5.89 -18.22
C TYR A 170 9.79 -4.36 -18.37
N LYS A 171 8.55 -3.88 -18.23
CA LYS A 171 8.23 -2.44 -18.27
C LYS A 171 8.98 -1.66 -17.19
N LEU A 172 9.04 -2.17 -15.95
CA LEU A 172 9.80 -1.52 -14.88
C LEU A 172 11.30 -1.51 -15.18
N ALA A 173 11.87 -2.65 -15.57
CA ALA A 173 13.30 -2.73 -15.92
C ALA A 173 13.66 -1.74 -17.03
N LYS A 174 12.83 -1.67 -18.10
CA LYS A 174 12.99 -0.71 -19.18
C LYS A 174 12.88 0.75 -18.68
N LEU A 175 11.94 1.04 -17.81
CA LEU A 175 11.77 2.38 -17.24
C LEU A 175 12.97 2.79 -16.37
N MET A 176 13.59 1.84 -15.65
CA MET A 176 14.84 2.09 -14.92
C MET A 176 15.97 2.46 -15.88
N ASP A 177 16.15 1.69 -16.95
CA ASP A 177 17.17 1.99 -17.97
C ASP A 177 16.95 3.36 -18.63
N GLU A 178 15.71 3.68 -19.03
CA GLU A 178 15.32 4.97 -19.63
C GLU A 178 15.60 6.17 -18.70
N LYS A 179 15.47 5.98 -17.40
CA LYS A 179 15.70 7.02 -16.37
C LYS A 179 17.14 7.03 -15.83
N GLY A 180 18.00 6.15 -16.30
CA GLY A 180 19.37 6.01 -15.80
C GLY A 180 19.45 5.56 -14.35
N ILE A 181 18.46 4.81 -13.86
CA ILE A 181 18.43 4.25 -12.51
C ILE A 181 19.21 2.94 -12.50
N ALA A 182 20.17 2.81 -11.59
CA ALA A 182 21.00 1.62 -11.46
C ALA A 182 20.16 0.37 -11.14
N ARG A 183 20.60 -0.79 -11.63
CA ARG A 183 19.89 -2.08 -11.43
C ARG A 183 19.84 -2.50 -9.95
N ASP A 184 20.78 -2.04 -9.15
CA ASP A 184 20.90 -2.28 -7.71
C ASP A 184 20.45 -1.06 -6.88
N ASP A 185 19.66 -0.16 -7.46
CA ASP A 185 19.12 0.99 -6.74
C ASP A 185 18.29 0.53 -5.53
N SER A 186 18.70 0.94 -4.35
CA SER A 186 18.13 0.51 -3.08
C SER A 186 16.70 1.02 -2.82
N ARG A 187 16.12 1.79 -3.74
CA ARG A 187 14.75 2.30 -3.67
C ARG A 187 13.75 1.48 -4.47
N VAL A 188 14.21 0.58 -5.35
CA VAL A 188 13.35 -0.19 -6.26
C VAL A 188 13.62 -1.67 -6.07
N PHE A 189 12.58 -2.42 -5.73
CA PHE A 189 12.66 -3.86 -5.49
C PHE A 189 11.66 -4.60 -6.35
N PHE A 190 12.13 -5.64 -7.02
CA PHE A 190 11.27 -6.65 -7.63
C PHE A 190 10.96 -7.72 -6.59
N ALA A 191 9.70 -8.14 -6.50
CA ALA A 191 9.26 -9.11 -5.51
C ALA A 191 8.21 -10.06 -6.10
N GLN A 192 8.28 -11.33 -5.72
CA GLN A 192 7.30 -12.35 -6.08
C GLN A 192 7.17 -13.37 -4.97
N LEU A 193 6.08 -14.13 -4.98
CA LEU A 193 5.91 -15.24 -4.05
C LEU A 193 6.85 -16.39 -4.45
N LEU A 194 7.51 -16.98 -3.47
CA LEU A 194 8.43 -18.11 -3.66
C LEU A 194 7.70 -19.29 -4.33
N GLY A 195 8.33 -19.86 -5.35
CA GLY A 195 7.78 -20.99 -6.11
C GLY A 195 6.72 -20.60 -7.15
N MET A 196 6.53 -19.31 -7.41
CA MET A 196 5.67 -18.81 -8.49
C MET A 196 6.52 -18.02 -9.49
N SER A 197 6.39 -18.40 -10.79
CA SER A 197 7.11 -17.73 -11.90
C SER A 197 8.64 -17.66 -11.71
N ASP A 198 9.27 -18.78 -11.35
CA ASP A 198 10.72 -18.86 -11.12
C ASP A 198 11.56 -18.47 -12.35
N ASN A 199 10.94 -18.44 -13.53
CA ASN A 199 11.55 -17.98 -14.79
C ASN A 199 11.79 -16.44 -14.82
N ILE A 200 11.22 -15.68 -13.90
CA ILE A 200 11.39 -14.22 -13.81
C ILE A 200 12.50 -13.85 -12.80
N SER A 201 12.86 -14.76 -11.88
CA SER A 201 13.80 -14.52 -10.79
C SER A 201 15.26 -14.38 -11.25
#